data_7b100fbacac2b4311d8df7de148072a6
#
_entry.id   7b100fbacac2b4311d8df7de148072a6
#
_cell.length_a   1.000
_cell.length_b   1.000
_cell.length_c   1.000
_cell.angle_alpha   90.00
_cell.angle_beta   90.00
_cell.angle_gamma   90.00
#
_symmetry.space_group_name_H-M   'P 1'
#
loop_
_entity.id
_entity.type
_entity.pdbx_description
1 polymer ?
#
loop_
_entity_poly.entity_id
_entity_poly.type
_entity_poly.pdbx_seq_one_letter_code
_entity_poly.pdbx_strand_id
1 'polypeptide(L)'
;MTKKLVKTLLVALCIVLIAPNTAFASQSPQENAKKLIVQTAQKLGVDPHIALSIAKIESNFNTTAKSSRGAIGLFQLTPNTAKKLGVNPYIVSENIEGGLKYYQMLYKKYGSMDLALAAYNAGPGNVAKYNGIPPFGATKCFIKNVKKEYNDFKADETTQAIISETL
;
A
#
# COMPACT_ATOMS: atom_id res chain seq x y z
N MET A 1 77.54 -1.67 39.37
CA MET A 1 76.70 -0.61 38.84
C MET A 1 75.91 -1.20 37.64
N THR A 2 74.70 -1.61 37.88
CA THR A 2 73.88 -2.37 36.88
C THR A 2 72.78 -1.46 36.37
N LYS A 3 72.82 -1.12 35.07
CA LYS A 3 71.77 -0.35 34.39
C LYS A 3 70.61 -1.26 34.05
N LYS A 4 69.44 -1.04 34.70
CA LYS A 4 68.17 -1.68 34.34
C LYS A 4 67.62 -1.05 33.07
N LEU A 5 67.47 -1.87 32.03
CA LEU A 5 66.78 -1.53 30.77
C LEU A 5 65.33 -1.71 30.98
N VAL A 6 64.56 -0.59 30.99
CA VAL A 6 63.07 -0.64 31.00
C VAL A 6 62.61 -0.81 29.55
N LYS A 7 62.09 -2.01 29.20
CA LYS A 7 61.42 -2.25 27.94
C LYS A 7 59.99 -1.73 28.03
N THR A 8 59.68 -0.63 27.40
CA THR A 8 58.36 -0.11 27.20
C THR A 8 57.65 -0.93 26.10
N LEU A 9 56.71 -1.74 26.47
CA LEU A 9 55.88 -2.51 25.54
C LEU A 9 54.74 -1.60 25.02
N LEU A 10 54.87 -1.14 23.78
CA LEU A 10 53.78 -0.41 23.07
C LEU A 10 52.75 -1.47 22.60
N VAL A 11 51.63 -1.54 23.28
CA VAL A 11 50.46 -2.29 22.80
C VAL A 11 49.73 -1.38 21.84
N ALA A 12 49.90 -1.63 20.55
CA ALA A 12 49.08 -0.96 19.51
C ALA A 12 47.67 -1.58 19.54
N LEU A 13 46.71 -0.83 20.10
CA LEU A 13 45.28 -1.16 20.10
C LEU A 13 44.73 -0.86 18.71
N CYS A 14 44.68 -1.87 17.85
CA CYS A 14 43.96 -1.78 16.57
C CYS A 14 42.45 -1.72 16.86
N ILE A 15 41.89 -0.52 16.94
CA ILE A 15 40.44 -0.32 16.90
C ILE A 15 39.99 -0.58 15.46
N VAL A 16 39.48 -1.78 15.19
CA VAL A 16 38.77 -2.07 13.97
C VAL A 16 37.42 -1.34 14.06
N LEU A 17 37.32 -0.18 13.42
CA LEU A 17 36.03 0.49 13.16
C LEU A 17 35.26 -0.40 12.19
N ILE A 18 34.39 -1.26 12.74
CA ILE A 18 33.35 -1.93 11.98
C ILE A 18 32.34 -0.82 11.63
N ALA A 19 32.54 -0.18 10.48
CA ALA A 19 31.49 0.65 9.90
C ALA A 19 30.25 -0.24 9.72
N PRO A 20 29.06 0.17 10.19
CA PRO A 20 27.85 -0.58 9.86
C PRO A 20 27.73 -0.56 8.34
N ASN A 21 27.86 -1.74 7.74
CA ASN A 21 27.61 -1.93 6.32
C ASN A 21 26.11 -1.77 6.11
N THR A 22 25.63 -0.51 6.01
CA THR A 22 24.28 -0.22 5.56
C THR A 22 24.23 -0.59 4.09
N ALA A 23 24.09 -1.90 3.83
CA ALA A 23 23.68 -2.35 2.53
C ALA A 23 22.38 -1.61 2.23
N PHE A 24 22.42 -0.68 1.29
CA PHE A 24 21.24 -0.13 0.65
C PHE A 24 20.55 -1.31 -0.03
N ALA A 25 19.70 -2.01 0.74
CA ALA A 25 18.82 -3.01 0.18
C ALA A 25 17.91 -2.26 -0.79
N SER A 26 18.07 -2.48 -2.08
CA SER A 26 17.19 -1.90 -3.09
C SER A 26 15.78 -2.37 -2.75
N GLN A 27 14.92 -1.43 -2.36
CA GLN A 27 13.54 -1.74 -1.99
C GLN A 27 12.85 -2.42 -3.18
N SER A 28 12.10 -3.46 -2.91
CA SER A 28 11.37 -4.17 -3.96
C SER A 28 10.36 -3.22 -4.64
N PRO A 29 10.02 -3.45 -5.91
CA PRO A 29 8.97 -2.66 -6.59
C PRO A 29 7.65 -2.63 -5.81
N GLN A 30 7.33 -3.71 -5.08
CA GLN A 30 6.14 -3.79 -4.25
C GLN A 30 6.23 -2.91 -2.99
N GLU A 31 7.40 -2.82 -2.35
CA GLU A 31 7.61 -1.94 -1.21
C GLU A 31 7.52 -0.47 -1.62
N ASN A 32 8.10 -0.11 -2.75
CA ASN A 32 7.96 1.24 -3.30
C ASN A 32 6.50 1.57 -3.60
N ALA A 33 5.73 0.62 -4.16
CA ALA A 33 4.31 0.79 -4.38
C ALA A 33 3.54 1.00 -3.07
N LYS A 34 3.82 0.20 -2.03
CA LYS A 34 3.19 0.36 -0.70
C LYS A 34 3.47 1.75 -0.10
N LYS A 35 4.72 2.21 -0.12
CA LYS A 35 5.08 3.54 0.38
C LYS A 35 4.32 4.64 -0.36
N LEU A 36 4.26 4.58 -1.69
CA LEU A 36 3.54 5.55 -2.49
C LEU A 36 2.02 5.53 -2.21
N ILE A 37 1.44 4.35 -1.98
CA ILE A 37 0.03 4.21 -1.59
C ILE A 37 -0.21 4.88 -0.24
N VAL A 38 0.64 4.62 0.76
CA VAL A 38 0.52 5.20 2.10
C VAL A 38 0.61 6.72 2.04
N GLN A 39 1.63 7.27 1.38
CA GLN A 39 1.81 8.72 1.20
C GLN A 39 0.59 9.38 0.53
N THR A 40 0.08 8.74 -0.53
CA THR A 40 -1.08 9.29 -1.24
C THR A 40 -2.35 9.20 -0.40
N ALA A 41 -2.53 8.10 0.35
CA ALA A 41 -3.67 7.91 1.24
C ALA A 41 -3.69 8.98 2.35
N GLN A 42 -2.55 9.22 3.01
CA GLN A 42 -2.41 10.26 4.03
C GLN A 42 -2.71 11.65 3.46
N LYS A 43 -2.16 11.98 2.29
CA LYS A 43 -2.42 13.25 1.60
C LYS A 43 -3.90 13.48 1.29
N LEU A 44 -4.63 12.40 0.99
CA LEU A 44 -6.06 12.44 0.67
C LEU A 44 -6.97 12.28 1.89
N GLY A 45 -6.42 12.04 3.10
CA GLY A 45 -7.20 11.74 4.29
C GLY A 45 -7.94 10.40 4.23
N VAL A 46 -7.38 9.43 3.51
CA VAL A 46 -7.87 8.04 3.45
C VAL A 46 -7.03 7.20 4.41
N ASP A 47 -7.67 6.30 5.17
CA ASP A 47 -6.95 5.36 6.04
C ASP A 47 -5.94 4.52 5.20
N PRO A 48 -4.63 4.58 5.50
CA PRO A 48 -3.62 3.83 4.76
C PRO A 48 -3.84 2.32 4.75
N HIS A 49 -4.43 1.76 5.82
CA HIS A 49 -4.68 0.32 5.90
C HIS A 49 -5.72 -0.13 4.88
N ILE A 50 -6.82 0.63 4.70
CA ILE A 50 -7.81 0.31 3.67
C ILE A 50 -7.24 0.52 2.26
N ALA A 51 -6.40 1.54 2.07
CA ALA A 51 -5.73 1.79 0.80
C ALA A 51 -4.84 0.61 0.38
N LEU A 52 -3.99 0.13 1.31
CA LEU A 52 -3.14 -1.04 1.11
C LEU A 52 -3.97 -2.31 0.85
N SER A 53 -5.07 -2.49 1.59
CA SER A 53 -5.93 -3.67 1.47
C SER A 53 -6.61 -3.77 0.12
N ILE A 54 -7.13 -2.65 -0.41
CA ILE A 54 -7.71 -2.61 -1.75
C ILE A 54 -6.64 -2.96 -2.79
N ALA A 55 -5.47 -2.31 -2.76
CA ALA A 55 -4.40 -2.56 -3.72
C ALA A 55 -3.87 -4.01 -3.63
N LYS A 56 -3.80 -4.58 -2.43
CA LYS A 56 -3.43 -5.98 -2.20
C LYS A 56 -4.39 -6.93 -2.91
N ILE A 57 -5.68 -6.75 -2.74
CA ILE A 57 -6.70 -7.64 -3.32
C ILE A 57 -6.86 -7.41 -4.82
N GLU A 58 -6.74 -6.17 -5.30
CA GLU A 58 -6.91 -5.84 -6.71
C GLU A 58 -5.73 -6.29 -7.59
N SER A 59 -4.51 -6.15 -7.11
CA SER A 59 -3.32 -6.35 -7.95
C SER A 59 -2.17 -7.10 -7.27
N ASN A 60 -2.26 -7.40 -5.98
CA ASN A 60 -1.12 -7.83 -5.16
C ASN A 60 0.09 -6.87 -5.29
N PHE A 61 -0.19 -5.57 -5.32
CA PHE A 61 0.80 -4.49 -5.52
C PHE A 61 1.52 -4.53 -6.87
N ASN A 62 0.96 -5.19 -7.89
CA ASN A 62 1.51 -5.17 -9.24
C ASN A 62 1.07 -3.91 -9.99
N THR A 63 2.03 -3.01 -10.25
CA THR A 63 1.80 -1.73 -10.93
C THR A 63 1.35 -1.88 -12.37
N THR A 64 1.66 -3.02 -13.02
CA THR A 64 1.35 -3.30 -14.42
C THR A 64 0.17 -4.28 -14.59
N ALA A 65 -0.53 -4.61 -13.49
CA ALA A 65 -1.64 -5.55 -13.53
C ALA A 65 -2.71 -5.12 -14.54
N LYS A 66 -3.20 -6.09 -15.31
CA LYS A 66 -4.29 -5.89 -16.25
C LYS A 66 -5.25 -7.08 -16.21
N SER A 67 -6.50 -6.80 -15.94
CA SER A 67 -7.53 -7.85 -15.92
C SER A 67 -8.07 -8.16 -17.32
N SER A 68 -8.72 -9.31 -17.48
CA SER A 68 -9.43 -9.69 -18.72
C SER A 68 -10.55 -8.71 -19.10
N ARG A 69 -11.06 -7.95 -18.14
CA ARG A 69 -12.08 -6.90 -18.34
C ARG A 69 -11.47 -5.52 -18.60
N GLY A 70 -10.14 -5.42 -18.75
CA GLY A 70 -9.42 -4.19 -19.03
C GLY A 70 -9.22 -3.27 -17.83
N ALA A 71 -9.38 -3.75 -16.61
CA ALA A 71 -9.00 -2.99 -15.41
C ALA A 71 -7.47 -2.93 -15.29
N ILE A 72 -6.91 -1.81 -14.83
CA ILE A 72 -5.49 -1.47 -14.95
C ILE A 72 -4.91 -1.06 -13.60
N GLY A 73 -3.68 -1.52 -13.35
CA GLY A 73 -2.77 -1.06 -12.30
C GLY A 73 -3.14 -1.50 -10.89
N LEU A 74 -2.53 -0.84 -9.91
CA LEU A 74 -2.61 -1.16 -8.48
C LEU A 74 -4.05 -1.22 -7.96
N PHE A 75 -4.89 -0.29 -8.39
CA PHE A 75 -6.28 -0.14 -7.96
C PHE A 75 -7.29 -0.67 -8.98
N GLN A 76 -6.83 -1.37 -10.02
CA GLN A 76 -7.66 -1.98 -11.06
C GLN A 76 -8.77 -1.05 -11.58
N LEU A 77 -8.36 0.16 -11.98
CA LEU A 77 -9.28 1.12 -12.57
C LEU A 77 -9.68 0.69 -13.98
N THR A 78 -10.99 0.57 -14.23
CA THR A 78 -11.47 0.39 -15.60
C THR A 78 -11.27 1.68 -16.41
N PRO A 79 -11.09 1.62 -17.74
CA PRO A 79 -10.94 2.82 -18.58
C PRO A 79 -12.07 3.83 -18.39
N ASN A 80 -13.31 3.36 -18.22
CA ASN A 80 -14.47 4.21 -17.99
C ASN A 80 -14.41 4.92 -16.63
N THR A 81 -13.98 4.21 -15.57
CA THR A 81 -13.79 4.78 -14.24
C THR A 81 -12.66 5.81 -14.26
N ALA A 82 -11.52 5.48 -14.86
CA ALA A 82 -10.37 6.39 -14.98
C ALA A 82 -10.75 7.67 -15.74
N LYS A 83 -11.49 7.56 -16.85
CA LYS A 83 -11.99 8.71 -17.61
C LYS A 83 -12.89 9.61 -16.76
N LYS A 84 -13.82 9.04 -15.99
CA LYS A 84 -14.70 9.82 -15.09
C LYS A 84 -13.95 10.53 -13.98
N LEU A 85 -12.83 9.95 -13.52
CA LEU A 85 -11.97 10.53 -12.50
C LEU A 85 -10.94 11.52 -13.05
N GLY A 86 -10.80 11.59 -14.38
CA GLY A 86 -9.82 12.47 -15.05
C GLY A 86 -8.38 12.01 -14.86
N VAL A 87 -8.12 10.69 -14.72
CA VAL A 87 -6.78 10.13 -14.47
C VAL A 87 -6.36 9.18 -15.58
N ASN A 88 -5.05 9.08 -15.81
CA ASN A 88 -4.46 8.06 -16.67
C ASN A 88 -4.13 6.81 -15.83
N PRO A 89 -4.86 5.69 -16.00
CA PRO A 89 -4.67 4.51 -15.16
C PRO A 89 -3.33 3.79 -15.40
N TYR A 90 -2.60 4.12 -16.47
CA TYR A 90 -1.28 3.57 -16.78
C TYR A 90 -0.14 4.30 -16.03
N ILE A 91 -0.40 5.47 -15.46
CA ILE A 91 0.55 6.22 -14.63
C ILE A 91 0.32 5.80 -13.18
N VAL A 92 1.35 5.22 -12.54
CA VAL A 92 1.24 4.61 -11.20
C VAL A 92 0.66 5.57 -10.17
N SER A 93 1.17 6.81 -10.10
CA SER A 93 0.69 7.83 -9.16
C SER A 93 -0.77 8.21 -9.40
N GLU A 94 -1.18 8.35 -10.67
CA GLU A 94 -2.55 8.69 -11.03
C GLU A 94 -3.51 7.50 -10.80
N ASN A 95 -3.04 6.27 -10.98
CA ASN A 95 -3.80 5.06 -10.67
C ASN A 95 -4.11 4.97 -9.16
N ILE A 96 -3.11 5.25 -8.32
CA ILE A 96 -3.28 5.27 -6.86
C ILE A 96 -4.24 6.40 -6.48
N GLU A 97 -4.00 7.61 -6.94
CA GLU A 97 -4.82 8.77 -6.61
C GLU A 97 -6.28 8.57 -7.06
N GLY A 98 -6.49 8.08 -8.28
CA GLY A 98 -7.81 7.78 -8.82
C GLY A 98 -8.54 6.70 -8.03
N GLY A 99 -7.84 5.60 -7.68
CA GLY A 99 -8.40 4.52 -6.89
C GLY A 99 -8.85 4.96 -5.49
N LEU A 100 -8.01 5.75 -4.82
CA LEU A 100 -8.31 6.28 -3.48
C LEU A 100 -9.43 7.31 -3.51
N LYS A 101 -9.43 8.25 -4.46
CA LYS A 101 -10.54 9.20 -4.65
C LYS A 101 -11.85 8.48 -4.95
N TYR A 102 -11.80 7.42 -5.75
CA TYR A 102 -12.99 6.63 -6.06
C TYR A 102 -13.54 5.93 -4.81
N TYR A 103 -12.68 5.28 -4.02
CA TYR A 103 -13.09 4.68 -2.76
C TYR A 103 -13.65 5.73 -1.79
N GLN A 104 -12.97 6.86 -1.60
CA GLN A 104 -13.42 7.94 -0.72
C GLN A 104 -14.79 8.49 -1.12
N MET A 105 -15.02 8.70 -2.43
CA MET A 105 -16.32 9.12 -2.96
C MET A 105 -17.42 8.11 -2.65
N LEU A 106 -17.13 6.82 -2.81
CA LEU A 106 -18.08 5.75 -2.51
C LEU A 106 -18.34 5.65 -1.00
N TYR A 107 -17.29 5.75 -0.18
CA TYR A 107 -17.45 5.75 1.27
C TYR A 107 -18.28 6.94 1.76
N LYS A 108 -18.03 8.13 1.23
CA LYS A 108 -18.85 9.32 1.53
C LYS A 108 -20.32 9.14 1.13
N LYS A 109 -20.57 8.48 -0.01
CA LYS A 109 -21.92 8.24 -0.50
C LYS A 109 -22.71 7.24 0.34
N TYR A 110 -22.07 6.17 0.80
CA TYR A 110 -22.78 5.05 1.43
C TYR A 110 -22.64 5.02 2.96
N GLY A 111 -21.69 5.74 3.56
CA GLY A 111 -21.43 5.76 5.00
C GLY A 111 -21.01 4.42 5.61
N SER A 112 -20.68 3.42 4.78
CA SER A 112 -20.36 2.07 5.19
C SER A 112 -19.20 1.53 4.35
N MET A 113 -18.19 0.96 5.01
CA MET A 113 -17.06 0.30 4.34
C MET A 113 -17.55 -0.84 3.43
N ASP A 114 -18.46 -1.67 3.90
CA ASP A 114 -18.96 -2.82 3.17
C ASP A 114 -19.70 -2.39 1.89
N LEU A 115 -20.54 -1.35 1.97
CA LEU A 115 -21.24 -0.80 0.81
C LEU A 115 -20.30 -0.06 -0.16
N ALA A 116 -19.31 0.65 0.37
CA ALA A 116 -18.30 1.30 -0.45
C ALA A 116 -17.46 0.27 -1.24
N LEU A 117 -17.02 -0.80 -0.59
CA LEU A 117 -16.31 -1.91 -1.22
C LEU A 117 -17.19 -2.67 -2.22
N ALA A 118 -18.47 -2.88 -1.90
CA ALA A 118 -19.43 -3.45 -2.84
C ALA A 118 -19.55 -2.59 -4.11
N ALA A 119 -19.67 -1.28 -3.93
CA ALA A 119 -19.77 -0.34 -5.04
C ALA A 119 -18.47 -0.21 -5.83
N TYR A 120 -17.33 -0.31 -5.16
CA TYR A 120 -16.01 -0.32 -5.79
C TYR A 120 -15.88 -1.50 -6.77
N ASN A 121 -16.21 -2.70 -6.30
CA ASN A 121 -16.06 -3.94 -7.07
C ASN A 121 -17.19 -4.17 -8.08
N ALA A 122 -18.45 -4.04 -7.64
CA ALA A 122 -19.61 -4.32 -8.47
C ALA A 122 -20.14 -3.11 -9.25
N GLY A 123 -19.68 -1.91 -8.89
CA GLY A 123 -20.21 -0.66 -9.40
C GLY A 123 -21.41 -0.12 -8.59
N PRO A 124 -21.52 1.21 -8.45
CA PRO A 124 -22.58 1.85 -7.66
C PRO A 124 -24.00 1.61 -8.19
N GLY A 125 -24.13 1.36 -9.50
CA GLY A 125 -25.42 1.02 -10.11
C GLY A 125 -25.98 -0.31 -9.60
N ASN A 126 -25.14 -1.32 -9.38
CA ASN A 126 -25.58 -2.58 -8.81
C ASN A 126 -25.94 -2.44 -7.33
N VAL A 127 -25.20 -1.66 -6.54
CA VAL A 127 -25.56 -1.39 -5.15
C VAL A 127 -26.91 -0.69 -5.08
N ALA A 128 -27.17 0.27 -5.96
CA ALA A 128 -28.48 0.93 -6.04
C ALA A 128 -29.60 -0.04 -6.47
N LYS A 129 -29.36 -0.86 -7.49
CA LYS A 129 -30.33 -1.85 -7.99
C LYS A 129 -30.78 -2.83 -6.92
N TYR A 130 -29.83 -3.30 -6.08
CA TYR A 130 -30.11 -4.29 -5.04
C TYR A 130 -30.38 -3.65 -3.66
N ASN A 131 -30.41 -2.33 -3.60
CA ASN A 131 -30.57 -1.58 -2.35
C ASN A 131 -29.62 -2.07 -1.23
N GLY A 132 -28.37 -2.40 -1.60
CA GLY A 132 -27.38 -2.98 -0.69
C GLY A 132 -26.29 -3.76 -1.42
N ILE A 133 -25.66 -4.68 -0.71
CA ILE A 133 -24.62 -5.54 -1.29
C ILE A 133 -25.27 -6.49 -2.30
N PRO A 134 -24.84 -6.43 -3.59
CA PRO A 134 -25.39 -7.33 -4.61
C PRO A 134 -25.11 -8.81 -4.27
N PRO A 135 -25.98 -9.74 -4.64
CA PRO A 135 -25.82 -11.17 -4.35
C PRO A 135 -24.74 -11.86 -5.20
N PHE A 136 -23.73 -11.10 -5.62
CA PHE A 136 -22.62 -11.60 -6.43
C PHE A 136 -21.55 -12.23 -5.55
N GLY A 137 -21.22 -13.50 -5.78
CA GLY A 137 -20.19 -14.23 -5.01
C GLY A 137 -18.83 -13.52 -5.04
N ALA A 138 -18.41 -13.01 -6.21
CA ALA A 138 -17.18 -12.26 -6.38
C ALA A 138 -17.13 -11.00 -5.49
N THR A 139 -18.23 -10.24 -5.43
CA THR A 139 -18.30 -9.02 -4.63
C THR A 139 -18.26 -9.33 -3.12
N LYS A 140 -19.00 -10.35 -2.69
CA LYS A 140 -18.97 -10.80 -1.27
C LYS A 140 -17.56 -11.27 -0.88
N CYS A 141 -16.90 -12.03 -1.75
CA CYS A 141 -15.53 -12.49 -1.55
C CYS A 141 -14.54 -11.30 -1.49
N PHE A 142 -14.68 -10.33 -2.39
CA PHE A 142 -13.87 -9.11 -2.41
C PHE A 142 -13.97 -8.35 -1.08
N ILE A 143 -15.19 -8.08 -0.60
CA ILE A 143 -15.42 -7.40 0.68
C ILE A 143 -14.76 -8.17 1.83
N LYS A 144 -15.00 -9.47 1.92
CA LYS A 144 -14.43 -10.33 2.96
C LYS A 144 -12.90 -10.27 2.95
N ASN A 145 -12.29 -10.39 1.77
CA ASN A 145 -10.82 -10.41 1.64
C ASN A 145 -10.20 -9.05 1.95
N VAL A 146 -10.79 -7.95 1.46
CA VAL A 146 -10.29 -6.60 1.79
C VAL A 146 -10.37 -6.34 3.30
N LYS A 147 -11.46 -6.74 3.98
CA LYS A 147 -11.59 -6.59 5.44
C LYS A 147 -10.60 -7.45 6.21
N LYS A 148 -10.29 -8.65 5.70
CA LYS A 148 -9.23 -9.48 6.29
C LYS A 148 -7.88 -8.79 6.20
N GLU A 149 -7.47 -8.36 5.00
CA GLU A 149 -6.19 -7.65 4.80
C GLU A 149 -6.14 -6.35 5.61
N TYR A 150 -7.27 -5.64 5.76
CA TYR A 150 -7.35 -4.43 6.59
C TYR A 150 -6.98 -4.70 8.05
N ASN A 151 -7.47 -5.79 8.63
CA ASN A 151 -7.12 -6.19 9.98
C ASN A 151 -5.67 -6.68 10.07
N ASP A 152 -5.20 -7.42 9.06
CA ASP A 152 -3.83 -7.92 9.01
C ASP A 152 -2.83 -6.75 8.92
N PHE A 153 -3.06 -5.76 8.05
CA PHE A 153 -2.21 -4.57 7.97
C PHE A 153 -2.23 -3.70 9.23
N LYS A 154 -3.36 -3.66 9.95
CA LYS A 154 -3.43 -2.95 11.24
C LYS A 154 -2.61 -3.63 12.33
N ALA A 155 -2.44 -4.93 12.27
CA ALA A 155 -1.65 -5.72 13.23
C ALA A 155 -0.16 -5.85 12.81
N ASP A 156 0.20 -5.52 11.57
CA ASP A 156 1.54 -5.70 11.04
C ASP A 156 2.46 -4.53 11.40
N GLU A 157 3.50 -4.80 12.19
CA GLU A 157 4.48 -3.80 12.62
C GLU A 157 5.22 -3.14 11.47
N THR A 158 5.50 -3.89 10.39
CA THR A 158 6.16 -3.36 9.19
C THR A 158 5.30 -2.30 8.51
N THR A 159 4.00 -2.55 8.42
CA THR A 159 3.02 -1.58 7.89
C THR A 159 2.97 -0.33 8.76
N GLN A 160 2.96 -0.48 10.10
CA GLN A 160 2.97 0.66 11.01
C GLN A 160 4.25 1.50 10.86
N ALA A 161 5.40 0.86 10.67
CA ALA A 161 6.66 1.55 10.41
C ALA A 161 6.58 2.38 9.11
N ILE A 162 6.08 1.80 8.00
CA ILE A 162 5.90 2.52 6.72
C ILE A 162 4.97 3.74 6.91
N ILE A 163 3.87 3.58 7.64
CA ILE A 163 2.91 4.67 7.89
C ILE A 163 3.56 5.79 8.70
N SER A 164 4.35 5.45 9.72
CA SER A 164 5.02 6.45 10.57
C SER A 164 6.17 7.17 9.87
N GLU A 165 6.89 6.51 8.96
CA GLU A 165 7.97 7.12 8.17
C GLU A 165 7.47 8.13 7.13
N THR A 166 6.20 8.09 6.80
CA THR A 166 5.59 8.91 5.73
C THR A 166 4.75 10.08 6.25
N LEU A 167 4.63 10.21 7.58
CA LEU A 167 4.00 11.37 8.25
C LEU A 167 4.94 12.58 8.27
#